data_3c2ccea0443f0ed92b86d8827a427371
#
_entry.id   3c2ccea0443f0ed92b86d8827a427371
#
_cell.length_a   1.000
_cell.length_b   1.000
_cell.length_c   1.000
_cell.angle_alpha   90.00
_cell.angle_beta   90.00
_cell.angle_gamma   90.00
#
_symmetry.space_group_name_H-M   'P 1'
#
loop_
_entity.id
_entity.type
_entity.pdbx_description
1 polymer ?
#
loop_
_entity_poly.entity_id
_entity_poly.type
_entity_poly.pdbx_seq_one_letter_code
_entity_poly.pdbx_strand_id
1 'polypeptide(L)'
;TPSNSDDVKDVIWTSSNPGVASVSEDGTIQGNGYGQAVITASAGDFQAQCQVTVKVSENNTPLTKPVLKLSQKSADQIHLTWKKVPGAKGYQIYCKTDSQSSYKRIKTLKTGSLSFDAAVVPGVTYSFKVRAYGTNASGKNKYSKFSAVKSRKAAVSAPSKVSCKMSNGGTEVSWTKVAGASGYVIYRNGSAAKTVKSSVSTWKDTKAYDSQTGMYWVYNYYVKAFKTVNGKRIYSKPTKTINLYS
;
A
#
# COMPACT_ATOMS: atom_id res chain seq x y z
N THR A 1 -17.38 70.54 -1.94
CA THR A 1 -18.18 69.34 -2.23
C THR A 1 -18.49 69.28 -3.70
N PRO A 2 -17.93 68.39 -4.52
CA PRO A 2 -18.40 68.17 -5.87
C PRO A 2 -19.72 67.41 -5.79
N SER A 3 -20.77 68.11 -6.09
CA SER A 3 -22.10 67.57 -6.30
C SER A 3 -22.30 67.31 -7.79
N ASN A 4 -21.91 66.16 -8.29
CA ASN A 4 -22.56 65.60 -9.47
C ASN A 4 -22.26 64.11 -9.61
N SER A 5 -23.30 63.34 -9.50
CA SER A 5 -23.32 61.87 -9.62
C SER A 5 -23.17 61.37 -11.09
N ASP A 6 -22.88 62.25 -12.03
CA ASP A 6 -22.76 61.95 -13.44
C ASP A 6 -21.33 61.58 -13.86
N ASP A 7 -20.32 61.87 -13.00
CA ASP A 7 -18.91 61.58 -13.30
C ASP A 7 -18.50 60.10 -13.15
N VAL A 8 -19.41 59.23 -12.71
CA VAL A 8 -19.13 57.82 -12.55
C VAL A 8 -19.24 57.02 -13.87
N LYS A 9 -19.77 57.66 -14.93
CA LYS A 9 -20.01 56.98 -16.22
C LYS A 9 -18.77 56.69 -17.07
N ASP A 10 -17.61 57.30 -16.76
CA ASP A 10 -16.42 57.22 -17.55
C ASP A 10 -15.24 56.48 -16.87
N VAL A 11 -15.52 55.53 -16.00
CA VAL A 11 -14.47 54.69 -15.41
C VAL A 11 -14.00 53.65 -16.44
N ILE A 12 -12.77 53.80 -16.88
CA ILE A 12 -12.11 52.85 -17.79
C ILE A 12 -11.38 51.80 -16.96
N TRP A 13 -11.74 50.54 -17.20
CA TRP A 13 -11.14 49.39 -16.55
C TRP A 13 -10.14 48.72 -17.49
N THR A 14 -8.94 48.46 -17.00
CA THR A 14 -7.90 47.73 -17.76
C THR A 14 -7.23 46.66 -16.94
N SER A 15 -6.71 45.65 -17.60
CA SER A 15 -5.89 44.59 -16.99
C SER A 15 -4.51 44.58 -17.61
N SER A 16 -3.47 44.49 -16.77
CA SER A 16 -2.09 44.32 -17.21
C SER A 16 -1.84 42.96 -17.88
N ASN A 17 -2.71 41.99 -17.62
CA ASN A 17 -2.63 40.65 -18.23
C ASN A 17 -4.02 40.02 -18.33
N PRO A 18 -4.79 40.28 -19.38
CA PRO A 18 -6.13 39.72 -19.57
C PRO A 18 -6.17 38.19 -19.67
N GLY A 19 -5.06 37.55 -20.04
CA GLY A 19 -4.92 36.08 -20.05
C GLY A 19 -4.88 35.45 -18.64
N VAL A 20 -4.52 36.26 -17.63
CA VAL A 20 -4.57 35.86 -16.22
C VAL A 20 -5.89 36.29 -15.57
N ALA A 21 -6.22 37.56 -15.67
CA ALA A 21 -7.49 38.08 -15.18
C ALA A 21 -7.98 39.18 -16.12
N SER A 22 -9.19 39.08 -16.64
CA SER A 22 -9.87 40.12 -17.41
C SER A 22 -10.81 40.93 -16.50
N VAL A 23 -11.14 42.14 -16.92
CA VAL A 23 -12.12 42.99 -16.28
C VAL A 23 -13.10 43.52 -17.34
N SER A 24 -14.37 43.53 -17.03
CA SER A 24 -15.43 44.05 -17.88
C SER A 24 -15.66 45.55 -17.61
N GLU A 25 -16.45 46.23 -18.44
CA GLU A 25 -16.77 47.67 -18.36
C GLU A 25 -17.46 48.03 -17.03
N ASP A 26 -18.17 47.10 -16.41
CA ASP A 26 -18.80 47.25 -15.10
C ASP A 26 -17.88 47.01 -13.90
N GLY A 27 -16.57 46.71 -14.16
CA GLY A 27 -15.59 46.43 -13.13
C GLY A 27 -15.60 44.96 -12.63
N THR A 28 -16.40 44.08 -13.25
CA THR A 28 -16.40 42.66 -12.88
C THR A 28 -15.10 41.96 -13.32
N ILE A 29 -14.39 41.32 -12.38
CA ILE A 29 -13.10 40.66 -12.63
C ILE A 29 -13.31 39.15 -12.82
N GLN A 30 -12.77 38.62 -13.91
CA GLN A 30 -12.77 37.18 -14.20
C GLN A 30 -11.36 36.63 -14.28
N GLY A 31 -11.09 35.57 -13.48
CA GLY A 31 -9.83 34.83 -13.56
C GLY A 31 -9.82 33.84 -14.75
N ASN A 32 -8.87 34.00 -15.66
CA ASN A 32 -8.75 33.23 -16.90
C ASN A 32 -7.57 32.25 -16.88
N GLY A 33 -6.48 32.56 -16.17
CA GLY A 33 -5.27 31.74 -16.12
C GLY A 33 -4.47 31.95 -14.85
N TYR A 34 -3.56 31.02 -14.54
CA TYR A 34 -2.69 31.14 -13.36
C TYR A 34 -1.71 32.30 -13.50
N GLY A 35 -1.55 33.08 -12.44
CA GLY A 35 -0.57 34.17 -12.40
C GLY A 35 -1.07 35.39 -11.62
N GLN A 36 -0.46 36.53 -11.91
CA GLN A 36 -0.83 37.84 -11.35
C GLN A 36 -1.19 38.80 -12.46
N ALA A 37 -2.16 39.65 -12.21
CA ALA A 37 -2.53 40.79 -13.05
C ALA A 37 -2.84 41.98 -12.15
N VAL A 38 -2.59 43.18 -12.65
CA VAL A 38 -3.02 44.43 -12.01
C VAL A 38 -4.22 44.94 -12.79
N ILE A 39 -5.34 45.12 -12.07
CA ILE A 39 -6.53 45.74 -12.59
C ILE A 39 -6.45 47.22 -12.24
N THR A 40 -6.62 48.08 -13.22
CA THR A 40 -6.58 49.51 -13.07
C THR A 40 -7.96 50.12 -13.43
N ALA A 41 -8.49 50.93 -12.56
CA ALA A 41 -9.63 51.79 -12.82
C ALA A 41 -9.12 53.22 -13.02
N SER A 42 -9.53 53.88 -14.07
CA SER A 42 -9.16 55.26 -14.40
C SER A 42 -10.38 56.10 -14.65
N ALA A 43 -10.42 57.30 -14.04
CA ALA A 43 -11.48 58.29 -14.24
C ALA A 43 -10.84 59.67 -14.31
N GLY A 44 -10.71 60.26 -15.53
CA GLY A 44 -9.93 61.46 -15.76
C GLY A 44 -8.46 61.26 -15.29
N ASP A 45 -8.00 62.18 -14.45
CA ASP A 45 -6.61 62.14 -13.91
C ASP A 45 -6.43 61.21 -12.72
N PHE A 46 -7.51 60.55 -12.23
CA PHE A 46 -7.46 59.67 -11.10
C PHE A 46 -7.31 58.23 -11.54
N GLN A 47 -6.47 57.49 -10.81
CA GLN A 47 -6.29 56.05 -11.00
C GLN A 47 -6.28 55.32 -9.67
N ALA A 48 -6.87 54.09 -9.68
CA ALA A 48 -6.78 53.14 -8.60
C ALA A 48 -6.35 51.79 -9.18
N GLN A 49 -5.53 51.03 -8.43
CA GLN A 49 -5.01 49.74 -8.87
C GLN A 49 -5.29 48.66 -7.81
N CYS A 50 -5.60 47.45 -8.28
CA CYS A 50 -5.77 46.28 -7.47
C CYS A 50 -4.94 45.11 -8.07
N GLN A 51 -4.10 44.51 -7.25
CA GLN A 51 -3.36 43.32 -7.65
C GLN A 51 -4.24 42.08 -7.47
N VAL A 52 -4.52 41.39 -8.55
CA VAL A 52 -5.30 40.16 -8.58
C VAL A 52 -4.33 38.98 -8.76
N THR A 53 -4.43 37.99 -7.85
CA THR A 53 -3.70 36.73 -7.98
C THR A 53 -4.66 35.61 -8.29
N VAL A 54 -4.59 35.05 -9.49
CA VAL A 54 -5.34 33.85 -9.88
C VAL A 54 -4.50 32.64 -9.55
N LYS A 55 -4.98 31.84 -8.61
CA LYS A 55 -4.35 30.58 -8.21
C LYS A 55 -5.05 29.41 -8.89
N VAL A 56 -4.28 28.41 -9.37
CA VAL A 56 -4.87 27.13 -9.75
C VAL A 56 -5.49 26.53 -8.49
N SER A 57 -6.78 26.26 -8.53
CA SER A 57 -7.36 25.46 -7.46
C SER A 57 -6.59 24.14 -7.38
N GLU A 58 -5.99 23.82 -6.23
CA GLU A 58 -5.33 22.52 -6.01
C GLU A 58 -6.23 21.33 -6.38
N ASN A 59 -7.54 21.56 -6.37
CA ASN A 59 -8.56 20.60 -6.75
C ASN A 59 -8.59 20.28 -8.27
N ASN A 60 -8.01 21.12 -9.14
CA ASN A 60 -7.94 20.86 -10.58
C ASN A 60 -6.64 20.16 -11.03
N THR A 61 -5.64 20.08 -10.18
CA THR A 61 -4.42 19.33 -10.49
C THR A 61 -4.76 17.85 -10.72
N PRO A 62 -4.38 17.25 -11.86
CA PRO A 62 -4.61 15.83 -12.12
C PRO A 62 -3.92 14.97 -11.06
N LEU A 63 -4.63 13.98 -10.54
CA LEU A 63 -4.05 13.03 -9.61
C LEU A 63 -3.04 12.13 -10.33
N THR A 64 -1.82 12.07 -9.83
CA THR A 64 -0.80 11.15 -10.35
C THR A 64 -1.13 9.70 -10.01
N LYS A 65 -0.67 8.75 -10.83
CA LYS A 65 -0.87 7.32 -10.56
C LYS A 65 -0.07 6.87 -9.35
N PRO A 66 -0.65 6.07 -8.41
CA PRO A 66 0.11 5.50 -7.30
C PRO A 66 1.21 4.54 -7.77
N VAL A 67 2.29 4.42 -6.99
CA VAL A 67 3.35 3.42 -7.21
C VAL A 67 3.14 2.28 -6.22
N LEU A 68 2.57 1.17 -6.69
CA LEU A 68 2.19 0.00 -5.87
C LEU A 68 3.39 -0.93 -5.62
N LYS A 69 3.57 -1.36 -4.36
CA LYS A 69 4.48 -2.43 -3.94
C LYS A 69 3.68 -3.54 -3.24
N LEU A 70 4.14 -4.78 -3.38
CA LEU A 70 3.56 -5.96 -2.70
C LEU A 70 4.62 -6.68 -1.89
N SER A 71 4.23 -7.16 -0.70
CA SER A 71 5.02 -8.09 0.12
C SER A 71 4.12 -9.15 0.74
N GLN A 72 4.68 -10.32 1.07
CA GLN A 72 3.96 -11.33 1.86
C GLN A 72 3.96 -10.87 3.32
N LYS A 73 2.79 -10.77 3.95
CA LYS A 73 2.66 -10.43 5.37
C LYS A 73 2.51 -11.68 6.24
N SER A 74 1.63 -12.57 5.84
CA SER A 74 1.37 -13.84 6.53
C SER A 74 1.00 -14.91 5.51
N ALA A 75 0.69 -16.15 5.97
CA ALA A 75 0.27 -17.22 5.08
C ALA A 75 -1.04 -16.87 4.31
N ASP A 76 -1.85 -15.99 4.85
CA ASP A 76 -3.18 -15.61 4.34
C ASP A 76 -3.35 -14.13 4.06
N GLN A 77 -2.24 -13.35 4.04
CA GLN A 77 -2.27 -11.90 3.74
C GLN A 77 -1.12 -11.45 2.85
N ILE A 78 -1.44 -10.66 1.82
CA ILE A 78 -0.48 -9.87 1.04
C ILE A 78 -0.60 -8.41 1.48
N HIS A 79 0.53 -7.80 1.84
CA HIS A 79 0.63 -6.40 2.20
C HIS A 79 0.88 -5.56 0.96
N LEU A 80 0.01 -4.58 0.73
CA LEU A 80 0.07 -3.59 -0.33
C LEU A 80 0.53 -2.26 0.25
N THR A 81 1.46 -1.57 -0.40
CA THR A 81 1.88 -0.21 -0.02
C THR A 81 2.01 0.68 -1.24
N TRP A 82 1.82 1.98 -1.06
CA TRP A 82 2.02 3.01 -2.09
C TRP A 82 2.42 4.35 -1.47
N LYS A 83 3.00 5.24 -2.27
CA LYS A 83 3.33 6.60 -1.83
C LYS A 83 2.08 7.48 -1.89
N LYS A 84 2.02 8.48 -1.00
CA LYS A 84 0.98 9.51 -1.00
C LYS A 84 0.91 10.20 -2.36
N VAL A 85 -0.30 10.36 -2.88
CA VAL A 85 -0.59 11.15 -4.10
C VAL A 85 -1.11 12.50 -3.65
N PRO A 86 -0.45 13.62 -4.03
CA PRO A 86 -0.93 14.96 -3.70
C PRO A 86 -2.36 15.18 -4.18
N GLY A 87 -3.18 15.86 -3.37
CA GLY A 87 -4.59 16.12 -3.68
C GLY A 87 -5.54 14.92 -3.63
N ALA A 88 -5.06 13.72 -3.26
CA ALA A 88 -5.92 12.56 -3.11
C ALA A 88 -6.72 12.62 -1.81
N LYS A 89 -8.03 12.33 -1.88
CA LYS A 89 -8.93 12.09 -0.74
C LYS A 89 -8.97 10.62 -0.31
N GLY A 90 -8.32 9.74 -1.08
CA GLY A 90 -8.22 8.33 -0.75
C GLY A 90 -7.81 7.47 -1.93
N TYR A 91 -7.94 6.16 -1.77
CA TYR A 91 -7.46 5.16 -2.72
C TYR A 91 -8.50 4.06 -2.92
N GLN A 92 -8.55 3.54 -4.14
CA GLN A 92 -9.38 2.40 -4.50
C GLN A 92 -8.48 1.25 -4.95
N ILE A 93 -8.64 0.10 -4.32
CA ILE A 93 -7.85 -1.10 -4.54
C ILE A 93 -8.68 -2.09 -5.35
N TYR A 94 -8.10 -2.60 -6.40
CA TYR A 94 -8.69 -3.59 -7.30
C TYR A 94 -7.82 -4.84 -7.33
N CYS A 95 -8.49 -5.98 -7.36
CA CYS A 95 -7.84 -7.29 -7.34
C CYS A 95 -8.52 -8.24 -8.33
N LYS A 96 -7.74 -9.17 -8.87
CA LYS A 96 -8.22 -10.40 -9.50
C LYS A 96 -7.27 -11.55 -9.21
N THR A 97 -7.77 -12.78 -9.29
CA THR A 97 -6.94 -13.99 -9.31
C THR A 97 -6.60 -14.38 -10.74
N ASP A 98 -5.70 -15.36 -10.91
CA ASP A 98 -5.36 -15.96 -12.21
C ASP A 98 -6.56 -16.65 -12.89
N SER A 99 -7.54 -17.12 -12.12
CA SER A 99 -8.80 -17.70 -12.62
C SER A 99 -9.88 -16.67 -13.01
N GLN A 100 -9.65 -15.37 -12.79
CA GLN A 100 -10.61 -14.30 -13.06
C GLN A 100 -10.18 -13.43 -14.25
N SER A 101 -11.11 -13.15 -15.16
CA SER A 101 -10.88 -12.29 -16.33
C SER A 101 -10.81 -10.80 -15.97
N SER A 102 -11.58 -10.35 -14.96
CA SER A 102 -11.75 -8.93 -14.65
C SER A 102 -11.36 -8.58 -13.23
N TYR A 103 -10.92 -7.32 -13.03
CA TYR A 103 -10.62 -6.76 -11.71
C TYR A 103 -11.89 -6.35 -10.98
N LYS A 104 -12.03 -6.76 -9.73
CA LYS A 104 -13.06 -6.26 -8.80
C LYS A 104 -12.45 -5.28 -7.81
N ARG A 105 -13.18 -4.21 -7.49
CA ARG A 105 -12.78 -3.31 -6.39
C ARG A 105 -13.00 -4.01 -5.06
N ILE A 106 -11.92 -4.21 -4.31
CA ILE A 106 -11.96 -4.92 -3.03
C ILE A 106 -11.98 -3.97 -1.81
N LYS A 107 -11.49 -2.73 -1.99
CA LYS A 107 -11.48 -1.74 -0.91
C LYS A 107 -11.45 -0.31 -1.43
N THR A 108 -12.10 0.59 -0.70
CA THR A 108 -11.93 2.04 -0.79
C THR A 108 -11.41 2.51 0.56
N LEU A 109 -10.31 3.27 0.55
CA LEU A 109 -9.65 3.82 1.73
C LEU A 109 -9.71 5.34 1.69
N LYS A 110 -9.86 5.98 2.87
CA LYS A 110 -9.79 7.43 3.02
C LYS A 110 -8.34 7.94 2.95
N THR A 111 -8.16 9.25 2.89
CA THR A 111 -6.85 9.91 2.93
C THR A 111 -6.07 9.48 4.19
N GLY A 112 -4.73 9.44 4.06
CA GLY A 112 -3.85 8.98 5.13
C GLY A 112 -3.53 7.48 5.11
N SER A 113 -4.39 6.64 4.51
CA SER A 113 -4.11 5.20 4.37
C SER A 113 -3.19 4.95 3.17
N LEU A 114 -1.95 4.56 3.42
CA LEU A 114 -0.93 4.28 2.40
C LEU A 114 -0.60 2.79 2.28
N SER A 115 -1.38 1.94 2.94
CA SER A 115 -1.24 0.50 2.91
C SER A 115 -2.59 -0.22 3.05
N PHE A 116 -2.60 -1.50 2.67
CA PHE A 116 -3.75 -2.39 2.84
C PHE A 116 -3.28 -3.84 2.89
N ASP A 117 -3.86 -4.62 3.79
CA ASP A 117 -3.62 -6.06 3.89
C ASP A 117 -4.76 -6.81 3.21
N ALA A 118 -4.47 -7.39 2.07
CA ALA A 118 -5.43 -8.19 1.32
C ALA A 118 -5.44 -9.62 1.83
N ALA A 119 -6.62 -10.13 2.19
CA ALA A 119 -6.81 -11.54 2.49
C ALA A 119 -6.62 -12.38 1.21
N VAL A 120 -5.85 -13.45 1.32
CA VAL A 120 -5.48 -14.32 0.19
C VAL A 120 -5.46 -15.79 0.60
N VAL A 121 -5.57 -16.67 -0.39
CA VAL A 121 -5.40 -18.11 -0.21
C VAL A 121 -4.03 -18.51 -0.74
N PRO A 122 -3.17 -19.16 0.06
CA PRO A 122 -1.87 -19.65 -0.42
C PRO A 122 -2.00 -20.55 -1.65
N GLY A 123 -1.05 -20.44 -2.56
CA GLY A 123 -1.04 -21.18 -3.82
C GLY A 123 -1.69 -20.44 -4.99
N VAL A 124 -2.57 -19.45 -4.73
CA VAL A 124 -3.26 -18.64 -5.75
C VAL A 124 -2.44 -17.39 -6.07
N THR A 125 -2.40 -17.02 -7.36
CA THR A 125 -1.78 -15.77 -7.81
C THR A 125 -2.82 -14.66 -7.82
N TYR A 126 -2.49 -13.56 -7.15
CA TYR A 126 -3.31 -12.35 -7.08
C TYR A 126 -2.63 -11.22 -7.83
N SER A 127 -3.40 -10.51 -8.63
CA SER A 127 -2.98 -9.30 -9.35
C SER A 127 -3.72 -8.10 -8.79
N PHE A 128 -2.97 -7.06 -8.41
CA PHE A 128 -3.50 -5.85 -7.79
C PHE A 128 -3.18 -4.62 -8.63
N LYS A 129 -4.07 -3.64 -8.59
CA LYS A 129 -3.86 -2.28 -9.06
C LYS A 129 -4.60 -1.31 -8.14
N VAL A 130 -4.05 -0.11 -7.98
CA VAL A 130 -4.57 0.94 -7.10
C VAL A 130 -4.73 2.22 -7.90
N ARG A 131 -5.77 3.00 -7.65
CA ARG A 131 -5.90 4.38 -8.10
C ARG A 131 -6.21 5.32 -6.95
N ALA A 132 -5.75 6.54 -7.05
CA ALA A 132 -6.17 7.61 -6.16
C ALA A 132 -7.51 8.19 -6.62
N TYR A 133 -8.30 8.70 -5.67
CA TYR A 133 -9.50 9.48 -5.97
C TYR A 133 -9.50 10.78 -5.16
N GLY A 134 -10.20 11.76 -5.67
CA GLY A 134 -10.41 13.07 -5.05
C GLY A 134 -11.64 13.72 -5.65
N THR A 135 -11.79 15.02 -5.45
CA THR A 135 -12.83 15.84 -6.09
C THR A 135 -12.20 16.96 -6.88
N ASN A 136 -12.81 17.37 -7.98
CA ASN A 136 -12.45 18.61 -8.68
C ASN A 136 -13.07 19.84 -7.97
N ALA A 137 -12.86 21.03 -8.53
CA ALA A 137 -13.38 22.29 -7.99
C ALA A 137 -14.92 22.29 -7.90
N SER A 138 -15.61 21.58 -8.79
CA SER A 138 -17.10 21.46 -8.78
C SER A 138 -17.59 20.35 -7.84
N GLY A 139 -16.74 19.76 -6.99
CA GLY A 139 -17.13 18.69 -6.09
C GLY A 139 -17.32 17.31 -6.73
N LYS A 140 -17.16 17.17 -8.07
CA LYS A 140 -17.27 15.88 -8.77
C LYS A 140 -16.03 15.01 -8.52
N ASN A 141 -16.26 13.69 -8.41
CA ASN A 141 -15.17 12.73 -8.25
C ASN A 141 -14.22 12.75 -9.43
N LYS A 142 -12.92 12.85 -9.14
CA LYS A 142 -11.82 12.65 -10.10
C LYS A 142 -10.96 11.47 -9.66
N TYR A 143 -10.35 10.79 -10.63
CA TYR A 143 -9.54 9.60 -10.41
C TYR A 143 -8.20 9.73 -11.11
N SER A 144 -7.15 9.20 -10.50
CA SER A 144 -5.88 9.00 -11.21
C SER A 144 -5.99 7.85 -12.22
N LYS A 145 -5.02 7.74 -13.13
CA LYS A 145 -4.75 6.47 -13.82
C LYS A 145 -4.42 5.41 -12.76
N PHE A 146 -4.66 4.14 -13.09
CA PHE A 146 -4.25 3.03 -12.22
C PHE A 146 -2.72 2.93 -12.11
N SER A 147 -2.23 2.45 -10.99
CA SER A 147 -0.85 1.98 -10.86
C SER A 147 -0.54 0.92 -11.93
N ALA A 148 0.75 0.67 -12.17
CA ALA A 148 1.14 -0.58 -12.81
C ALA A 148 0.57 -1.76 -12.04
N VAL A 149 0.15 -2.81 -12.76
CA VAL A 149 -0.29 -4.07 -12.15
C VAL A 149 0.90 -4.73 -11.45
N LYS A 150 0.67 -5.20 -10.24
CA LYS A 150 1.62 -6.03 -9.51
C LYS A 150 0.95 -7.36 -9.18
N SER A 151 1.63 -8.45 -9.46
CA SER A 151 1.13 -9.80 -9.20
C SER A 151 2.02 -10.52 -8.20
N ARG A 152 1.41 -11.35 -7.35
CA ARG A 152 2.10 -12.18 -6.39
C ARG A 152 1.35 -13.48 -6.17
N LYS A 153 2.06 -14.61 -6.23
CA LYS A 153 1.54 -15.88 -5.76
C LYS A 153 1.60 -15.87 -4.23
N ALA A 154 0.46 -16.02 -3.58
CA ALA A 154 0.39 -16.13 -2.13
C ALA A 154 1.11 -17.41 -1.67
N ALA A 155 1.92 -17.32 -0.63
CA ALA A 155 2.77 -18.41 -0.18
C ALA A 155 2.79 -18.49 1.35
N VAL A 156 3.03 -19.66 1.88
CA VAL A 156 3.40 -19.86 3.28
C VAL A 156 4.88 -19.54 3.44
N SER A 157 5.21 -18.61 4.32
CA SER A 157 6.62 -18.30 4.64
C SER A 157 7.26 -19.45 5.40
N ALA A 158 8.56 -19.70 5.16
CA ALA A 158 9.32 -20.60 6.01
C ALA A 158 9.58 -19.94 7.38
N PRO A 159 9.74 -20.71 8.47
CA PRO A 159 10.25 -20.17 9.73
C PRO A 159 11.61 -19.48 9.53
N SER A 160 11.80 -18.30 10.10
CA SER A 160 12.99 -17.48 9.84
C SER A 160 14.20 -17.88 10.67
N LYS A 161 13.96 -18.41 11.86
CA LYS A 161 15.02 -18.89 12.77
C LYS A 161 14.74 -20.33 13.13
N VAL A 162 15.71 -21.18 12.93
CA VAL A 162 15.68 -22.58 13.35
C VAL A 162 16.98 -22.87 14.06
N SER A 163 16.92 -23.57 15.19
CA SER A 163 18.09 -24.01 15.95
C SER A 163 17.83 -25.36 16.59
N CYS A 164 18.89 -26.07 16.90
CA CYS A 164 18.81 -27.26 17.73
C CYS A 164 19.87 -27.21 18.82
N LYS A 165 19.59 -27.85 19.94
CA LYS A 165 20.49 -27.98 21.09
C LYS A 165 20.28 -29.32 21.78
N MET A 166 21.29 -29.79 22.49
CA MET A 166 21.13 -30.93 23.40
C MET A 166 20.13 -30.56 24.50
N SER A 167 19.28 -31.50 24.83
CA SER A 167 18.29 -31.37 25.90
C SER A 167 18.22 -32.73 26.62
N ASN A 168 18.01 -32.73 27.94
CA ASN A 168 17.96 -33.97 28.71
C ASN A 168 17.09 -35.02 28.01
N GLY A 169 17.71 -36.15 27.59
CA GLY A 169 17.04 -37.26 26.88
C GLY A 169 16.60 -36.96 25.44
N GLY A 170 17.28 -36.07 24.70
CA GLY A 170 17.01 -35.82 23.29
C GLY A 170 17.60 -34.54 22.73
N THR A 171 17.32 -34.28 21.47
CA THR A 171 17.65 -33.01 20.79
C THR A 171 16.41 -32.13 20.68
N GLU A 172 16.46 -30.93 21.25
CA GLU A 172 15.41 -29.93 21.11
C GLU A 172 15.63 -29.12 19.83
N VAL A 173 14.63 -29.15 18.94
CA VAL A 173 14.56 -28.33 17.72
C VAL A 173 13.57 -27.20 17.98
N SER A 174 13.98 -25.95 17.71
CA SER A 174 13.13 -24.77 17.88
C SER A 174 13.10 -23.92 16.62
N TRP A 175 12.02 -23.14 16.44
CA TRP A 175 11.81 -22.27 15.27
C TRP A 175 10.92 -21.07 15.60
N THR A 176 11.03 -20.03 14.77
CA THR A 176 10.11 -18.88 14.86
C THR A 176 8.75 -19.23 14.26
N LYS A 177 7.68 -18.90 14.99
CA LYS A 177 6.29 -19.07 14.50
C LYS A 177 6.05 -18.25 13.24
N VAL A 178 5.30 -18.83 12.29
CA VAL A 178 4.88 -18.19 11.06
C VAL A 178 3.43 -17.74 11.19
N ALA A 179 3.18 -16.43 11.01
CA ALA A 179 1.83 -15.88 11.09
C ALA A 179 0.91 -16.52 10.03
N GLY A 180 -0.30 -16.93 10.46
CA GLY A 180 -1.29 -17.57 9.60
C GLY A 180 -1.02 -19.03 9.25
N ALA A 181 0.09 -19.64 9.68
CA ALA A 181 0.31 -21.08 9.51
C ALA A 181 -0.70 -21.92 10.28
N SER A 182 -1.04 -23.10 9.77
CA SER A 182 -1.86 -24.10 10.46
C SER A 182 -1.02 -25.05 11.32
N GLY A 183 0.28 -25.16 11.03
CA GLY A 183 1.20 -26.03 11.76
C GLY A 183 2.55 -26.15 11.09
N TYR A 184 3.36 -27.07 11.60
CA TYR A 184 4.72 -27.32 11.14
C TYR A 184 4.97 -28.82 10.98
N VAL A 185 5.85 -29.14 10.05
CA VAL A 185 6.43 -30.48 9.92
C VAL A 185 7.93 -30.35 10.13
N ILE A 186 8.45 -31.08 11.08
CA ILE A 186 9.87 -31.21 11.38
C ILE A 186 10.39 -32.44 10.62
N TYR A 187 11.44 -32.26 9.86
CA TYR A 187 12.12 -33.30 9.11
C TYR A 187 13.43 -33.63 9.80
N ARG A 188 13.72 -34.92 9.86
CA ARG A 188 14.98 -35.49 10.34
C ARG A 188 15.61 -36.33 9.21
N ASN A 189 16.82 -36.03 8.82
CA ASN A 189 17.54 -36.67 7.68
C ASN A 189 16.66 -36.78 6.41
N GLY A 190 15.90 -35.72 6.08
CA GLY A 190 15.05 -35.68 4.90
C GLY A 190 13.66 -36.32 5.07
N SER A 191 13.40 -37.09 6.13
CA SER A 191 12.13 -37.76 6.39
C SER A 191 11.29 -36.98 7.42
N ALA A 192 9.96 -36.93 7.25
CA ALA A 192 9.06 -36.27 8.18
C ALA A 192 9.06 -37.00 9.54
N ALA A 193 9.59 -36.36 10.58
CA ALA A 193 9.71 -36.90 11.91
C ALA A 193 8.52 -36.56 12.80
N LYS A 194 8.01 -35.32 12.71
CA LYS A 194 6.88 -34.85 13.54
C LYS A 194 6.05 -33.78 12.84
N THR A 195 4.75 -33.84 13.00
CA THR A 195 3.83 -32.76 12.66
C THR A 195 3.26 -32.16 13.95
N VAL A 196 3.23 -30.83 14.05
CA VAL A 196 2.73 -30.09 15.22
C VAL A 196 1.79 -28.96 14.80
N LYS A 197 0.94 -28.52 15.75
CA LYS A 197 0.01 -27.39 15.57
C LYS A 197 0.78 -26.06 15.50
N SER A 198 0.12 -24.99 15.02
CA SER A 198 0.71 -23.63 14.88
C SER A 198 1.11 -23.00 16.22
N SER A 199 0.52 -23.45 17.34
CA SER A 199 0.88 -22.98 18.68
C SER A 199 2.26 -23.44 19.13
N VAL A 200 2.78 -24.55 18.56
CA VAL A 200 4.05 -25.17 18.93
C VAL A 200 5.20 -24.53 18.14
N SER A 201 6.32 -24.26 18.81
CA SER A 201 7.54 -23.72 18.20
C SER A 201 8.81 -24.46 18.65
N THR A 202 8.64 -25.57 19.40
CA THR A 202 9.72 -26.45 19.82
C THR A 202 9.27 -27.91 19.73
N TRP A 203 10.20 -28.79 19.48
CA TRP A 203 9.98 -30.24 19.54
C TRP A 203 11.24 -30.95 19.98
N LYS A 204 11.12 -31.89 20.91
CA LYS A 204 12.18 -32.72 21.42
C LYS A 204 12.20 -34.05 20.68
N ASP A 205 13.30 -34.32 19.98
CA ASP A 205 13.55 -35.62 19.36
C ASP A 205 14.25 -36.56 20.34
N THR A 206 13.46 -37.40 20.98
CA THR A 206 14.00 -38.42 21.94
C THR A 206 14.75 -39.53 21.24
N LYS A 207 14.54 -39.77 19.94
CA LYS A 207 15.30 -40.72 19.14
C LYS A 207 16.74 -40.28 18.87
N ALA A 208 17.07 -39.03 19.15
CA ALA A 208 18.42 -38.49 19.06
C ALA A 208 19.23 -38.69 20.34
N TYR A 209 18.77 -39.52 21.26
CA TYR A 209 19.45 -39.85 22.51
C TYR A 209 19.33 -41.32 22.81
N ASP A 210 20.47 -41.94 23.17
CA ASP A 210 20.55 -43.30 23.67
C ASP A 210 20.65 -43.26 25.21
N SER A 211 19.58 -43.71 25.89
CA SER A 211 19.49 -43.68 27.35
C SER A 211 20.41 -44.71 28.02
N GLN A 212 20.87 -45.72 27.31
CA GLN A 212 21.76 -46.74 27.88
C GLN A 212 23.21 -46.27 27.88
N THR A 213 23.64 -45.58 26.79
CA THR A 213 24.99 -45.07 26.67
C THR A 213 25.18 -43.62 27.03
N GLY A 214 24.07 -42.86 27.17
CA GLY A 214 24.11 -41.43 27.38
C GLY A 214 24.49 -40.62 26.13
N MET A 215 24.61 -41.26 24.99
CA MET A 215 25.10 -40.65 23.75
C MET A 215 24.02 -39.97 22.95
N TYR A 216 24.40 -38.91 22.21
CA TYR A 216 23.53 -38.21 21.30
C TYR A 216 23.82 -38.55 19.86
N TRP A 217 22.78 -38.91 19.10
CA TRP A 217 22.86 -39.10 17.66
C TRP A 217 22.73 -37.76 16.96
N VAL A 218 23.66 -37.45 16.04
CA VAL A 218 23.63 -36.21 15.27
C VAL A 218 22.78 -36.38 14.01
N TYR A 219 21.62 -35.73 14.02
CA TYR A 219 20.73 -35.69 12.86
C TYR A 219 20.68 -34.32 12.25
N ASN A 220 20.38 -34.27 10.95
CA ASN A 220 20.08 -33.04 10.22
C ASN A 220 18.60 -32.74 10.29
N TYR A 221 18.26 -31.50 10.72
CA TYR A 221 16.88 -31.05 10.85
C TYR A 221 16.57 -29.87 9.96
N TYR A 222 15.35 -29.82 9.43
CA TYR A 222 14.74 -28.62 8.87
C TYR A 222 13.24 -28.62 9.17
N VAL A 223 12.64 -27.44 9.11
CA VAL A 223 11.22 -27.25 9.41
C VAL A 223 10.50 -26.64 8.21
N LYS A 224 9.32 -27.14 7.88
CA LYS A 224 8.39 -26.52 6.94
C LYS A 224 7.13 -26.09 7.70
N ALA A 225 6.72 -24.85 7.52
CA ALA A 225 5.37 -24.41 7.90
C ALA A 225 4.37 -24.88 6.84
N PHE A 226 3.10 -25.09 7.23
CA PHE A 226 2.02 -25.35 6.29
C PHE A 226 0.75 -24.58 6.65
N LYS A 227 -0.05 -24.30 5.61
CA LYS A 227 -1.45 -23.83 5.74
C LYS A 227 -2.35 -24.90 5.15
N THR A 228 -3.40 -25.27 5.89
CA THR A 228 -4.45 -26.15 5.36
C THR A 228 -5.51 -25.32 4.67
N VAL A 229 -5.80 -25.62 3.41
CA VAL A 229 -6.80 -24.97 2.57
C VAL A 229 -7.63 -26.08 1.92
N ASN A 230 -8.93 -26.11 2.19
CA ASN A 230 -9.86 -27.12 1.66
C ASN A 230 -9.32 -28.55 1.87
N GLY A 231 -8.84 -28.86 3.07
CA GLY A 231 -8.29 -30.15 3.44
C GLY A 231 -6.88 -30.45 2.94
N LYS A 232 -6.32 -29.67 2.02
CA LYS A 232 -4.97 -29.85 1.47
C LYS A 232 -3.96 -28.95 2.17
N ARG A 233 -2.76 -29.50 2.45
CA ARG A 233 -1.64 -28.75 3.03
C ARG A 233 -0.82 -28.08 1.94
N ILE A 234 -0.62 -26.76 2.04
CA ILE A 234 0.31 -25.98 1.22
C ILE A 234 1.50 -25.64 2.09
N TYR A 235 2.67 -26.11 1.67
CA TYR A 235 3.91 -26.01 2.46
C TYR A 235 4.74 -24.81 2.07
N SER A 236 5.49 -24.30 3.04
CA SER A 236 6.60 -23.38 2.81
C SER A 236 7.78 -24.08 2.13
N LYS A 237 8.75 -23.28 1.66
CA LYS A 237 10.09 -23.80 1.46
C LYS A 237 10.63 -24.32 2.80
N PRO A 238 11.59 -25.28 2.82
CA PRO A 238 12.26 -25.69 4.05
C PRO A 238 13.05 -24.51 4.65
N THR A 239 13.28 -24.55 5.95
CA THR A 239 14.31 -23.72 6.59
C THR A 239 15.70 -24.17 6.11
N LYS A 240 16.75 -23.41 6.48
CA LYS A 240 18.12 -23.94 6.45
C LYS A 240 18.16 -25.26 7.23
N THR A 241 18.94 -26.22 6.75
CA THR A 241 19.24 -27.46 7.48
C THR A 241 20.23 -27.16 8.61
N ILE A 242 19.96 -27.70 9.77
CA ILE A 242 20.75 -27.53 11.00
C ILE A 242 21.04 -28.89 11.64
N ASN A 243 22.08 -28.97 12.44
CA ASN A 243 22.39 -30.07 13.34
C ASN A 243 23.02 -29.55 14.65
N LEU A 244 23.38 -30.42 15.59
CA LEU A 244 23.89 -30.02 16.92
C LEU A 244 25.21 -29.21 16.85
N TYR A 245 25.89 -29.16 15.71
CA TYR A 245 27.17 -28.45 15.52
C TYR A 245 27.05 -27.27 14.53
N SER A 246 25.83 -26.83 14.14
CA SER A 246 25.59 -25.77 13.16
C SER A 246 25.06 -24.47 13.79
#